data_6f162cafebf7fd42cbe301cba04b5fbe
#
_entry.id   6f162cafebf7fd42cbe301cba04b5fbe
#
_cell.length_a   1.000
_cell.length_b   1.000
_cell.length_c   1.000
_cell.angle_alpha   90.00
_cell.angle_beta   90.00
_cell.angle_gamma   90.00
#
_symmetry.space_group_name_H-M   'P 1'
#
loop_
_entity.id
_entity.type
_entity.pdbx_description
1 polymer ?
#
loop_
_entity_poly.entity_id
_entity_poly.type
_entity_poly.pdbx_seq_one_letter_code
_entity_poly.pdbx_strand_id
1 'polypeptide(L)'
;MIDMFDTMGTVVGCCSNAKLLDEDGKPINYGKMMYADSIATIAGSLTGTSTVTTFVESGTGVSAGGKTGLTALTTAILFLLSIFLLPLFAFIPTAAAASALIYVGVLMMANVFNVDFTNVKNSIPAFITIIAMPLSYSITKGIGMGIVSFVMLDLVIYFADYINYKCGKSKVKPQTEITLVTIVVFILFLIYFLVPTVL
;
A
#
# COMPACT_ATOMS: atom_id res chain seq x y z
N MET A 1 1.80 10.78 5.90
CA MET A 1 1.38 10.47 4.51
C MET A 1 1.95 9.14 4.03
N ILE A 2 3.27 8.92 4.07
CA ILE A 2 3.92 7.66 3.68
C ILE A 2 3.35 6.48 4.47
N ASP A 3 3.34 6.61 5.78
CA ASP A 3 2.76 5.69 6.75
C ASP A 3 1.32 5.29 6.42
N MET A 4 0.48 6.27 6.09
CA MET A 4 -0.90 6.04 5.71
C MET A 4 -1.05 5.15 4.45
N PHE A 5 -0.21 5.37 3.43
CA PHE A 5 -0.25 4.54 2.21
C PHE A 5 0.29 3.14 2.46
N ASP A 6 1.31 3.01 3.30
CA ASP A 6 1.87 1.71 3.69
C ASP A 6 0.84 0.88 4.46
N THR A 7 0.22 1.47 5.47
CA THR A 7 -0.88 0.85 6.22
C THR A 7 -2.07 0.50 5.33
N MET A 8 -2.48 1.39 4.42
CA MET A 8 -3.58 1.10 3.47
C MET A 8 -3.27 -0.12 2.62
N GLY A 9 -2.08 -0.18 2.02
CA GLY A 9 -1.66 -1.30 1.19
C GLY A 9 -1.63 -2.62 1.95
N THR A 10 -1.04 -2.60 3.14
CA THR A 10 -0.93 -3.79 4.00
C THR A 10 -2.30 -4.28 4.49
N VAL A 11 -3.18 -3.37 4.93
CA VAL A 11 -4.53 -3.70 5.39
C VAL A 11 -5.35 -4.31 4.27
N VAL A 12 -5.34 -3.71 3.07
CA VAL A 12 -6.06 -4.27 1.91
C VAL A 12 -5.51 -5.64 1.54
N GLY A 13 -4.19 -5.79 1.50
CA GLY A 13 -3.54 -7.07 1.19
C GLY A 13 -3.86 -8.16 2.21
N CYS A 14 -3.77 -7.88 3.50
CA CYS A 14 -4.10 -8.84 4.57
C CYS A 14 -5.59 -9.19 4.59
N CYS A 15 -6.48 -8.20 4.40
CA CYS A 15 -7.93 -8.44 4.36
C CYS A 15 -8.34 -9.25 3.12
N SER A 16 -7.68 -9.05 1.98
CA SER A 16 -7.87 -9.87 0.79
C SER A 16 -7.54 -11.35 1.07
N ASN A 17 -6.38 -11.61 1.67
CA ASN A 17 -5.98 -12.96 2.05
C ASN A 17 -6.91 -13.59 3.11
N ALA A 18 -7.46 -12.78 4.01
CA ALA A 18 -8.41 -13.20 5.03
C ALA A 18 -9.81 -13.46 4.50
N LYS A 19 -10.13 -13.02 3.27
CA LYS A 19 -11.49 -12.94 2.72
C LYS A 19 -12.40 -12.04 3.58
N LEU A 20 -11.85 -10.92 4.06
CA LEU A 20 -12.52 -9.89 4.84
C LEU A 20 -12.74 -8.62 4.01
N LEU A 21 -12.92 -8.78 2.70
CA LEU A 21 -13.32 -7.71 1.79
C LEU A 21 -14.84 -7.75 1.60
N ASP A 22 -15.43 -6.58 1.45
CA ASP A 22 -16.83 -6.40 1.06
C ASP A 22 -17.00 -6.62 -0.45
N GLU A 23 -18.23 -6.62 -0.96
CA GLU A 23 -18.55 -6.77 -2.39
C GLU A 23 -17.86 -5.70 -3.26
N ASP A 24 -17.61 -4.52 -2.71
CA ASP A 24 -16.88 -3.42 -3.35
C ASP A 24 -15.34 -3.58 -3.28
N GLY A 25 -14.81 -4.68 -2.75
CA GLY A 25 -13.36 -4.90 -2.58
C GLY A 25 -12.72 -4.07 -1.46
N LYS A 26 -13.51 -3.49 -0.57
CA LYS A 26 -13.02 -2.71 0.58
C LYS A 26 -12.96 -3.58 1.84
N PRO A 27 -11.95 -3.38 2.71
CA PRO A 27 -11.87 -4.08 3.98
C PRO A 27 -13.06 -3.77 4.89
N ILE A 28 -13.66 -4.81 5.45
CA ILE A 28 -14.74 -4.68 6.43
C ILE A 28 -14.21 -3.90 7.64
N ASN A 29 -14.94 -2.86 8.09
CA ASN A 29 -14.52 -1.95 9.16
C ASN A 29 -13.23 -1.14 8.89
N TYR A 30 -12.94 -0.83 7.62
CA TYR A 30 -11.76 -0.08 7.21
C TYR A 30 -11.49 1.17 8.07
N GLY A 31 -12.53 1.99 8.33
CA GLY A 31 -12.40 3.18 9.16
C GLY A 31 -11.88 2.89 10.58
N LYS A 32 -12.37 1.81 11.22
CA LYS A 32 -11.90 1.43 12.56
C LYS A 32 -10.44 0.98 12.55
N MET A 33 -10.00 0.32 11.47
CA MET A 33 -8.60 -0.09 11.31
C MET A 33 -7.69 1.13 11.20
N MET A 34 -8.07 2.13 10.40
CA MET A 34 -7.32 3.38 10.25
C MET A 34 -7.29 4.21 11.54
N TYR A 35 -8.38 4.23 12.32
CA TYR A 35 -8.37 4.86 13.65
C TYR A 35 -7.42 4.16 14.61
N ALA A 36 -7.41 2.83 14.64
CA ALA A 36 -6.49 2.08 15.50
C ALA A 36 -5.02 2.35 15.16
N ASP A 37 -4.70 2.39 13.86
CA ASP A 37 -3.37 2.72 13.34
C ASP A 37 -2.93 4.14 13.74
N SER A 38 -3.82 5.12 13.57
CA SER A 38 -3.57 6.51 13.96
C SER A 38 -3.33 6.66 15.45
N ILE A 39 -4.10 5.96 16.29
CA ILE A 39 -3.91 5.97 17.75
C ILE A 39 -2.58 5.31 18.11
N ALA A 40 -2.22 4.20 17.46
CA ALA A 40 -0.96 3.52 17.68
C ALA A 40 0.25 4.41 17.29
N THR A 41 0.15 5.14 16.17
CA THR A 41 1.17 6.09 15.72
C THR A 41 1.34 7.27 16.69
N ILE A 42 0.23 7.80 17.23
CA ILE A 42 0.29 8.84 18.30
C ILE A 42 0.97 8.29 19.55
N ALA A 43 0.59 7.09 20.00
CA ALA A 43 1.22 6.46 21.16
C ALA A 43 2.73 6.19 20.92
N GLY A 44 3.10 5.72 19.72
CA GLY A 44 4.49 5.52 19.31
C GLY A 44 5.29 6.83 19.35
N SER A 45 4.74 7.91 18.82
CA SER A 45 5.40 9.23 18.84
C SER A 45 5.61 9.77 20.26
N LEU A 46 4.68 9.52 21.17
CA LEU A 46 4.81 9.89 22.58
C LEU A 46 5.89 9.07 23.31
N THR A 47 6.11 7.84 22.90
CA THR A 47 7.17 6.98 23.46
C THR A 47 8.53 7.20 22.79
N GLY A 48 8.62 8.06 21.78
CA GLY A 48 9.86 8.38 21.06
C GLY A 48 10.27 7.34 20.02
N THR A 49 9.34 6.48 19.58
CA THR A 49 9.57 5.53 18.49
C THR A 49 9.24 6.16 17.13
N SER A 50 9.64 5.51 16.03
CA SER A 50 9.18 5.84 14.69
C SER A 50 7.67 5.57 14.56
N THR A 51 7.07 5.93 13.40
CA THR A 51 5.68 5.62 13.09
C THR A 51 5.38 4.14 13.29
N VAL A 52 4.19 3.84 13.82
CA VAL A 52 3.71 2.47 14.04
C VAL A 52 2.80 2.11 12.87
N THR A 53 3.30 1.31 11.94
CA THR A 53 2.55 0.87 10.76
C THR A 53 2.11 -0.58 10.91
N THR A 54 1.12 -0.98 10.11
CA THR A 54 0.71 -2.38 10.00
C THR A 54 1.75 -3.16 9.19
N PHE A 55 2.30 -4.24 9.76
CA PHE A 55 3.30 -5.08 9.09
C PHE A 55 2.69 -6.06 8.09
N VAL A 56 3.34 -6.18 6.93
CA VAL A 56 2.97 -7.13 5.86
C VAL A 56 3.08 -8.58 6.33
N GLU A 57 3.99 -8.87 7.26
CA GLU A 57 4.21 -10.17 7.89
C GLU A 57 2.97 -10.69 8.63
N SER A 58 2.07 -9.80 9.04
CA SER A 58 0.74 -10.18 9.58
C SER A 58 -0.06 -11.04 8.61
N GLY A 59 0.20 -10.91 7.31
CA GLY A 59 -0.41 -11.75 6.27
C GLY A 59 -0.12 -13.24 6.45
N THR A 60 1.02 -13.63 7.04
CA THR A 60 1.33 -15.04 7.33
C THR A 60 0.43 -15.59 8.42
N GLY A 61 0.24 -14.83 9.50
CA GLY A 61 -0.68 -15.19 10.58
C GLY A 61 -2.13 -15.31 10.11
N VAL A 62 -2.55 -14.40 9.24
CA VAL A 62 -3.87 -14.43 8.61
C VAL A 62 -4.03 -15.66 7.69
N SER A 63 -3.02 -15.98 6.89
CA SER A 63 -3.01 -17.17 6.01
C SER A 63 -3.05 -18.47 6.81
N ALA A 64 -2.46 -18.48 8.01
CA ALA A 64 -2.53 -19.62 8.96
C ALA A 64 -3.89 -19.72 9.69
N GLY A 65 -4.83 -18.79 9.44
CA GLY A 65 -6.17 -18.80 10.02
C GLY A 65 -6.40 -17.81 11.15
N GLY A 66 -5.43 -16.98 11.49
CA GLY A 66 -5.53 -15.96 12.54
C GLY A 66 -6.33 -14.74 12.08
N LYS A 67 -7.64 -14.72 12.35
CA LYS A 67 -8.57 -13.67 11.88
C LYS A 67 -9.19 -12.83 13.00
N THR A 68 -8.73 -13.01 14.21
CA THR A 68 -9.32 -12.36 15.39
C THR A 68 -8.32 -11.48 16.14
N GLY A 69 -8.81 -10.54 16.94
CA GLY A 69 -7.97 -9.69 17.80
C GLY A 69 -7.10 -10.47 18.79
N LEU A 70 -7.45 -11.72 19.11
CA LEU A 70 -6.62 -12.59 19.95
C LEU A 70 -5.26 -12.89 19.29
N THR A 71 -5.22 -13.02 17.97
CA THR A 71 -3.96 -13.22 17.23
C THR A 71 -3.03 -12.01 17.42
N ALA A 72 -3.57 -10.80 17.28
CA ALA A 72 -2.80 -9.57 17.48
C ALA A 72 -2.33 -9.43 18.94
N LEU A 73 -3.18 -9.76 19.92
CA LEU A 73 -2.83 -9.74 21.34
C LEU A 73 -1.71 -10.72 21.65
N THR A 74 -1.79 -11.94 21.12
CA THR A 74 -0.74 -12.97 21.29
C THR A 74 0.59 -12.49 20.71
N THR A 75 0.56 -11.91 19.53
CA THR A 75 1.75 -11.33 18.88
C THR A 75 2.35 -10.20 19.72
N ALA A 76 1.52 -9.31 20.27
CA ALA A 76 1.97 -8.23 21.15
C ALA A 76 2.65 -8.76 22.42
N ILE A 77 2.07 -9.79 23.07
CA ILE A 77 2.67 -10.43 24.24
C ILE A 77 4.01 -11.08 23.88
N LEU A 78 4.10 -11.76 22.75
CA LEU A 78 5.34 -12.37 22.29
C LEU A 78 6.43 -11.32 22.01
N PHE A 79 6.07 -10.16 21.45
CA PHE A 79 6.99 -9.04 21.26
C PHE A 79 7.48 -8.48 22.60
N LEU A 80 6.61 -8.34 23.61
CA LEU A 80 7.02 -7.93 24.95
C LEU A 80 8.00 -8.93 25.58
N LEU A 81 7.73 -10.22 25.44
CA LEU A 81 8.63 -11.27 25.94
C LEU A 81 9.97 -11.28 25.18
N SER A 82 9.97 -10.95 23.89
CA SER A 82 11.18 -10.91 23.08
C SER A 82 12.19 -9.85 23.54
N ILE A 83 11.77 -8.82 24.28
CA ILE A 83 12.67 -7.83 24.86
C ILE A 83 13.69 -8.49 25.78
N PHE A 84 13.27 -9.48 26.56
CA PHE A 84 14.18 -10.23 27.44
C PHE A 84 15.11 -11.18 26.68
N LEU A 85 14.74 -11.55 25.46
CA LEU A 85 15.50 -12.45 24.58
C LEU A 85 16.29 -11.68 23.50
N LEU A 86 16.33 -10.34 23.58
CA LEU A 86 17.00 -9.49 22.60
C LEU A 86 18.43 -9.94 22.26
N PRO A 87 19.30 -10.33 23.24
CA PRO A 87 20.63 -10.82 22.91
C PRO A 87 20.63 -12.09 22.03
N LEU A 88 19.61 -12.95 22.18
CA LEU A 88 19.47 -14.17 21.39
C LEU A 88 19.08 -13.84 19.95
N PHE A 89 18.17 -12.87 19.76
CA PHE A 89 17.73 -12.45 18.42
C PHE A 89 18.83 -11.73 17.65
N ALA A 90 19.80 -11.10 18.32
CA ALA A 90 20.95 -10.47 17.68
C ALA A 90 21.85 -11.47 16.91
N PHE A 91 21.78 -12.76 17.21
CA PHE A 91 22.50 -13.80 16.49
C PHE A 91 21.82 -14.24 15.19
N ILE A 92 20.57 -13.81 14.95
CA ILE A 92 19.85 -14.19 13.72
C ILE A 92 20.46 -13.40 12.54
N PRO A 93 21.05 -14.07 11.55
CA PRO A 93 21.63 -13.37 10.40
C PRO A 93 20.53 -12.75 9.53
N THR A 94 20.81 -11.61 8.93
CA THR A 94 19.87 -10.91 8.02
C THR A 94 19.42 -11.78 6.84
N ALA A 95 20.25 -12.74 6.41
CA ALA A 95 19.90 -13.71 5.37
C ALA A 95 18.72 -14.59 5.76
N ALA A 96 18.60 -14.97 7.05
CA ALA A 96 17.47 -15.74 7.54
C ALA A 96 16.18 -14.90 7.55
N ALA A 97 16.24 -13.64 7.94
CA ALA A 97 15.12 -12.72 7.87
C ALA A 97 14.67 -12.49 6.42
N ALA A 98 15.61 -12.35 5.47
CA ALA A 98 15.31 -12.17 4.05
C ALA A 98 14.53 -13.35 3.47
N SER A 99 14.83 -14.59 3.87
CA SER A 99 14.09 -15.77 3.39
C SER A 99 12.62 -15.75 3.84
N ALA A 100 12.35 -15.31 5.07
CA ALA A 100 10.99 -15.15 5.58
C ALA A 100 10.23 -14.06 4.81
N LEU A 101 10.89 -12.92 4.50
CA LEU A 101 10.28 -11.84 3.72
C LEU A 101 9.94 -12.30 2.28
N ILE A 102 10.78 -13.13 1.65
CA ILE A 102 10.47 -13.71 0.33
C ILE A 102 9.20 -14.57 0.42
N TYR A 103 9.07 -15.39 1.46
CA TYR A 103 7.87 -16.22 1.65
C TYR A 103 6.60 -15.36 1.82
N VAL A 104 6.68 -14.29 2.63
CA VAL A 104 5.58 -13.32 2.77
C VAL A 104 5.24 -12.68 1.42
N GLY A 105 6.25 -12.28 0.65
CA GLY A 105 6.08 -11.71 -0.68
C GLY A 105 5.32 -12.66 -1.61
N VAL A 106 5.65 -13.94 -1.62
CA VAL A 106 4.94 -14.96 -2.42
C VAL A 106 3.47 -15.07 -2.00
N LEU A 107 3.17 -15.07 -0.70
CA LEU A 107 1.78 -15.11 -0.22
C LEU A 107 0.97 -13.87 -0.66
N MET A 108 1.63 -12.72 -0.74
CA MET A 108 0.99 -11.46 -1.13
C MET A 108 0.86 -11.28 -2.65
N MET A 109 1.65 -12.03 -3.45
CA MET A 109 1.57 -11.96 -4.92
C MET A 109 0.19 -12.28 -5.48
N ALA A 110 -0.60 -13.09 -4.78
CA ALA A 110 -1.97 -13.40 -5.20
C ALA A 110 -2.84 -12.14 -5.36
N ASN A 111 -2.54 -11.05 -4.62
CA ASN A 111 -3.29 -9.81 -4.71
C ASN A 111 -3.05 -9.05 -6.03
N VAL A 112 -1.92 -9.32 -6.71
CA VAL A 112 -1.61 -8.71 -8.02
C VAL A 112 -2.62 -9.15 -9.09
N PHE A 113 -3.19 -10.36 -8.98
CA PHE A 113 -4.21 -10.84 -9.90
C PHE A 113 -5.54 -10.09 -9.81
N ASN A 114 -5.77 -9.31 -8.75
CA ASN A 114 -6.95 -8.47 -8.61
C ASN A 114 -6.86 -7.18 -9.46
N VAL A 115 -5.67 -6.88 -10.01
CA VAL A 115 -5.48 -5.74 -10.92
C VAL A 115 -5.92 -6.14 -12.32
N ASP A 116 -6.82 -5.35 -12.90
CA ASP A 116 -7.23 -5.54 -14.29
C ASP A 116 -6.12 -5.05 -15.24
N PHE A 117 -5.28 -5.99 -15.68
CA PHE A 117 -4.20 -5.72 -16.64
C PHE A 117 -4.69 -5.58 -18.10
N THR A 118 -5.95 -5.85 -18.39
CA THR A 118 -6.51 -5.67 -19.74
C THR A 118 -6.75 -4.20 -20.04
N ASN A 119 -7.01 -3.41 -19.01
CA ASN A 119 -7.19 -1.97 -19.12
C ASN A 119 -5.84 -1.24 -19.02
N VAL A 120 -5.46 -0.53 -20.07
CA VAL A 120 -4.21 0.23 -20.18
C VAL A 120 -4.08 1.27 -19.05
N LYS A 121 -5.19 1.88 -18.63
CA LYS A 121 -5.22 2.85 -17.53
C LYS A 121 -4.74 2.28 -16.21
N ASN A 122 -4.99 0.99 -15.95
CA ASN A 122 -4.64 0.31 -14.72
C ASN A 122 -3.30 -0.42 -14.85
N SER A 123 -3.04 -1.03 -16.01
CA SER A 123 -1.87 -1.88 -16.22
C SER A 123 -0.56 -1.10 -16.22
N ILE A 124 -0.50 0.07 -16.87
CA ILE A 124 0.73 0.87 -16.94
C ILE A 124 1.14 1.43 -15.56
N PRO A 125 0.25 2.08 -14.79
CA PRO A 125 0.62 2.54 -13.45
C PRO A 125 0.99 1.40 -12.50
N ALA A 126 0.28 0.26 -12.57
CA ALA A 126 0.61 -0.90 -11.77
C ALA A 126 2.00 -1.45 -12.10
N PHE A 127 2.33 -1.57 -13.38
CA PHE A 127 3.64 -2.01 -13.85
C PHE A 127 4.76 -1.07 -13.38
N ILE A 128 4.55 0.26 -13.55
CA ILE A 128 5.52 1.27 -13.10
C ILE A 128 5.73 1.17 -11.59
N THR A 129 4.65 1.02 -10.81
CA THR A 129 4.74 0.88 -9.36
C THR A 129 5.56 -0.34 -8.96
N ILE A 130 5.25 -1.51 -9.55
CA ILE A 130 5.92 -2.78 -9.25
C ILE A 130 7.42 -2.70 -9.54
N ILE A 131 7.82 -2.08 -10.65
CA ILE A 131 9.23 -1.97 -11.04
C ILE A 131 9.95 -0.85 -10.28
N ALA A 132 9.28 0.29 -10.05
CA ALA A 132 9.91 1.43 -9.40
C ALA A 132 10.24 1.17 -7.93
N MET A 133 9.45 0.36 -7.21
CA MET A 133 9.71 0.02 -5.82
C MET A 133 11.09 -0.62 -5.60
N PRO A 134 11.45 -1.74 -6.24
CA PRO A 134 12.76 -2.35 -6.06
C PRO A 134 13.89 -1.51 -6.64
N LEU A 135 13.69 -0.83 -7.78
CA LEU A 135 14.74 0.00 -8.40
C LEU A 135 15.10 1.24 -7.56
N SER A 136 14.11 1.84 -6.88
CA SER A 136 14.35 3.03 -6.05
C SER A 136 14.68 2.68 -4.59
N TYR A 137 14.65 1.40 -4.20
CA TYR A 137 14.75 0.94 -2.80
C TYR A 137 13.79 1.67 -1.86
N SER A 138 12.62 2.10 -2.37
CA SER A 138 11.67 2.92 -1.62
C SER A 138 10.24 2.64 -2.07
N ILE A 139 9.43 2.15 -1.13
CA ILE A 139 7.99 1.92 -1.33
C ILE A 139 7.32 3.24 -1.74
N THR A 140 7.66 4.33 -1.05
CA THR A 140 7.10 5.66 -1.30
C THR A 140 7.34 6.16 -2.71
N LYS A 141 8.60 6.01 -3.19
CA LYS A 141 8.93 6.43 -4.56
C LYS A 141 8.19 5.60 -5.60
N GLY A 142 8.05 4.29 -5.35
CA GLY A 142 7.29 3.40 -6.22
C GLY A 142 5.82 3.78 -6.30
N ILE A 143 5.14 3.95 -5.16
CA ILE A 143 3.74 4.39 -5.11
C ILE A 143 3.58 5.76 -5.76
N GLY A 144 4.48 6.70 -5.46
CA GLY A 144 4.44 8.05 -6.03
C GLY A 144 4.54 8.04 -7.55
N MET A 145 5.49 7.28 -8.12
CA MET A 145 5.61 7.12 -9.57
C MET A 145 4.36 6.47 -10.20
N GLY A 146 3.78 5.49 -9.52
CA GLY A 146 2.53 4.87 -9.95
C GLY A 146 1.36 5.86 -10.01
N ILE A 147 1.16 6.65 -8.95
CA ILE A 147 0.09 7.65 -8.90
C ILE A 147 0.32 8.75 -9.93
N VAL A 148 1.56 9.23 -10.09
CA VAL A 148 1.90 10.24 -11.11
C VAL A 148 1.61 9.69 -12.50
N SER A 149 2.00 8.46 -12.81
CA SER A 149 1.73 7.85 -14.11
C SER A 149 0.23 7.61 -14.35
N PHE A 150 -0.54 7.25 -13.33
CA PHE A 150 -1.99 7.10 -13.41
C PHE A 150 -2.68 8.41 -13.78
N VAL A 151 -2.36 9.49 -13.07
CA VAL A 151 -2.96 10.81 -13.33
C VAL A 151 -2.57 11.33 -14.70
N MET A 152 -1.30 11.18 -15.09
CA MET A 152 -0.83 11.62 -16.43
C MET A 152 -1.54 10.85 -17.54
N LEU A 153 -1.69 9.52 -17.41
CA LEU A 153 -2.39 8.70 -18.38
C LEU A 153 -3.88 9.06 -18.48
N ASP A 154 -4.55 9.22 -17.34
CA ASP A 154 -5.98 9.56 -17.34
C ASP A 154 -6.21 10.93 -17.99
N LEU A 155 -5.34 11.92 -17.74
CA LEU A 155 -5.38 13.21 -18.41
C LEU A 155 -5.20 13.09 -19.93
N VAL A 156 -4.21 12.31 -20.39
CA VAL A 156 -3.96 12.09 -21.82
C VAL A 156 -5.17 11.44 -22.50
N ILE A 157 -5.75 10.41 -21.86
CA ILE A 157 -6.93 9.72 -22.40
C ILE A 157 -8.13 10.68 -22.40
N TYR A 158 -8.33 11.43 -21.33
CA TYR A 158 -9.40 12.42 -21.26
C TYR A 158 -9.30 13.47 -22.39
N PHE A 159 -8.10 13.99 -22.65
CA PHE A 159 -7.87 14.92 -23.76
C PHE A 159 -8.13 14.28 -25.13
N ALA A 160 -7.70 13.04 -25.33
CA ALA A 160 -7.94 12.30 -26.55
C ALA A 160 -9.45 12.09 -26.79
N ASP A 161 -10.17 11.68 -25.75
CA ASP A 161 -11.61 11.47 -25.79
C ASP A 161 -12.37 12.79 -25.98
N TYR A 162 -11.91 13.88 -25.37
CA TYR A 162 -12.47 15.22 -25.55
C TYR A 162 -12.33 15.71 -26.99
N ILE A 163 -11.17 15.50 -27.62
CA ILE A 163 -10.94 15.83 -29.03
C ILE A 163 -11.84 14.99 -29.93
N ASN A 164 -11.95 13.69 -29.69
CA ASN A 164 -12.80 12.79 -30.45
C ASN A 164 -14.31 13.15 -30.34
N TYR A 165 -14.73 13.56 -29.14
CA TYR A 165 -16.08 14.05 -28.88
C TYR A 165 -16.36 15.34 -29.66
N LYS A 166 -15.42 16.31 -29.63
CA LYS A 166 -15.54 17.59 -30.32
C LYS A 166 -15.49 17.43 -31.83
N CYS A 167 -14.74 16.44 -32.34
CA CYS A 167 -14.69 16.10 -33.78
C CYS A 167 -15.87 15.25 -34.25
N GLY A 168 -16.86 14.96 -33.40
CA GLY A 168 -18.06 14.19 -33.75
C GLY A 168 -17.83 12.69 -33.95
N LYS A 169 -16.62 12.18 -33.61
CA LYS A 169 -16.26 10.77 -33.76
C LYS A 169 -16.77 9.88 -32.65
N SER A 170 -17.04 10.44 -31.45
CA SER A 170 -17.57 9.72 -30.30
C SER A 170 -18.81 10.42 -29.75
N LYS A 171 -19.86 9.62 -29.42
CA LYS A 171 -21.09 10.11 -28.78
C LYS A 171 -21.01 10.06 -27.23
N VAL A 172 -19.94 9.48 -26.69
CA VAL A 172 -19.76 9.30 -25.25
C VAL A 172 -19.02 10.52 -24.70
N LYS A 173 -19.56 11.14 -23.63
CA LYS A 173 -18.89 12.23 -22.93
C LYS A 173 -17.63 11.69 -22.24
N PRO A 174 -16.50 12.38 -22.35
CA PRO A 174 -15.28 12.00 -21.64
C PRO A 174 -15.54 12.02 -20.12
N GLN A 175 -15.16 10.95 -19.44
CA GLN A 175 -15.24 10.83 -17.98
C GLN A 175 -13.83 10.65 -17.44
N THR A 176 -13.53 11.38 -16.38
CA THR A 176 -12.28 11.21 -15.62
C THR A 176 -12.55 10.35 -14.39
N GLU A 177 -11.63 9.45 -14.09
CA GLU A 177 -11.63 8.68 -12.84
C GLU A 177 -10.89 9.41 -11.72
N ILE A 178 -10.35 10.60 -12.02
CA ILE A 178 -9.61 11.41 -11.07
C ILE A 178 -10.56 12.02 -10.04
N THR A 179 -10.42 11.58 -8.80
CA THR A 179 -11.11 12.15 -7.65
C THR A 179 -10.30 13.34 -7.11
N LEU A 180 -10.96 14.28 -6.40
CA LEU A 180 -10.28 15.41 -5.75
C LEU A 180 -9.14 14.94 -4.84
N VAL A 181 -9.34 13.82 -4.13
CA VAL A 181 -8.30 13.19 -3.29
C VAL A 181 -7.09 12.78 -4.13
N THR A 182 -7.30 12.19 -5.30
CA THR A 182 -6.22 11.78 -6.21
C THR A 182 -5.39 12.98 -6.67
N ILE A 183 -6.03 14.12 -6.95
CA ILE A 183 -5.33 15.37 -7.32
C ILE A 183 -4.47 15.87 -6.17
N VAL A 184 -5.00 15.91 -4.96
CA VAL A 184 -4.24 16.36 -3.78
C VAL A 184 -3.01 15.46 -3.56
N VAL A 185 -3.20 14.15 -3.64
CA VAL A 185 -2.11 13.18 -3.48
C VAL A 185 -1.07 13.32 -4.60
N PHE A 186 -1.51 13.52 -5.85
CA PHE A 186 -0.64 13.78 -6.98
C PHE A 186 0.23 15.04 -6.77
N ILE A 187 -0.38 16.15 -6.34
CA ILE A 187 0.35 17.39 -6.06
C ILE A 187 1.38 17.17 -4.94
N LEU A 188 1.00 16.47 -3.87
CA LEU A 188 1.91 16.15 -2.77
C LEU A 188 3.10 15.30 -3.23
N PHE A 189 2.89 14.32 -4.11
CA PHE A 189 3.99 13.54 -4.68
C PHE A 189 4.84 14.35 -5.66
N LEU A 190 4.26 15.24 -6.44
CA LEU A 190 5.03 16.17 -7.28
C LEU A 190 5.93 17.05 -6.44
N ILE A 191 5.43 17.64 -5.35
CA ILE A 191 6.22 18.44 -4.41
C ILE A 191 7.34 17.57 -3.82
N TYR A 192 7.02 16.34 -3.41
CA TYR A 192 8.00 15.39 -2.86
C TYR A 192 9.13 15.06 -3.85
N PHE A 193 8.85 14.95 -5.15
CA PHE A 193 9.86 14.68 -6.17
C PHE A 193 10.63 15.92 -6.60
N LEU A 194 10.00 17.11 -6.57
CA LEU A 194 10.61 18.38 -6.98
C LEU A 194 11.47 19.00 -5.87
N VAL A 195 11.11 18.80 -4.61
CA VAL A 195 11.93 19.26 -3.48
C VAL A 195 13.02 18.21 -3.26
N PRO A 196 14.28 18.49 -3.66
CA PRO A 196 15.37 17.57 -3.39
C PRO A 196 15.48 17.42 -1.87
N THR A 197 15.27 16.23 -1.37
CA THR A 197 15.56 15.89 0.03
C THR A 197 17.07 16.01 0.21
N VAL A 198 17.52 17.22 0.56
CA VAL A 198 18.85 17.46 1.09
C VAL A 198 18.83 16.95 2.54
N LEU A 199 19.04 15.67 2.71
CA LEU A 199 19.40 15.03 3.99
C LEU A 199 20.24 13.81 3.68
#